data_8bfaf3417cd6431d57feb48f85f28bdc
#
_entry.id   8bfaf3417cd6431d57feb48f85f28bdc
#
_cell.length_a   1.000
_cell.length_b   1.000
_cell.length_c   1.000
_cell.angle_alpha   90.00
_cell.angle_beta   90.00
_cell.angle_gamma   90.00
#
_symmetry.space_group_name_H-M   'P 1'
#
loop_
_entity.id
_entity.type
_entity.pdbx_description
1 polymer ?
#
loop_
_entity_poly.entity_id
_entity_poly.type
_entity_poly.pdbx_seq_one_letter_code
_entity_poly.pdbx_strand_id
1 'polypeptide(L)'
;MAAPAATKCFFIFIANNSYLSRRVVRLGLITGFIALIGVLFSGLAAYRIHDQELTVDGIALARAIDVHASLVQDRLTERELLARVASGLFRSPSVIKANMLQPLRSSIYAFKTDFVVADWIARLRPDELEAARAELVSAGFPNPTIRSFDDAPLDMDSLDRPVDVLMDVEPRNEQTRTVPGRCLDQHPILGPMLARAMAEMKSIASDPLPLLGPDGPIGLALAAPVLQEDDAQPAGFVTFSYELAPLMLANDDLSLFSVALKDPRSDDSELIANDRGVVISRTASPQGGAAAVTRRVAFGGRDWSLSYYAKTNAVVRAQQTAAIVAAIGLALTAIVCGLFGYVAYNNLRLSREIQVRIGFERRLTAVIDELNHRVKNILAVIQSIVTRTLRHGSDIDVARELLIGRIHAMSNVVSLLSESQWQGVKLKGLFEARAIPHAERIAISGPDIAVSARAAQSLSLLFFELASHSDEGLSLVGKHPHIVAHWEVNGEDPSFIFHFRWEEFNTSAATRRADSDFGVILLDRVAPEALGGTSKRYFTDVSYVYELTAPMETVIDMSERDRTEQLSAPLKPAR
;
A
#
# COMPACT_ATOMS: atom_id res chain seq x y z
N MET A 1 25.05 -9.91 52.72
CA MET A 1 25.50 -9.56 51.36
C MET A 1 24.63 -10.30 50.33
N ALA A 2 23.39 -9.88 50.11
CA ALA A 2 22.49 -10.51 49.12
C ALA A 2 21.69 -9.46 48.33
N ALA A 3 22.38 -8.57 47.60
CA ALA A 3 21.74 -7.55 46.79
C ALA A 3 22.28 -7.40 45.34
N PRO A 4 22.81 -8.41 44.63
CA PRO A 4 23.12 -8.24 43.22
C PRO A 4 22.14 -8.93 42.24
N ALA A 5 21.22 -9.81 42.68
CA ALA A 5 20.37 -10.57 41.77
C ALA A 5 19.15 -9.76 41.27
N ALA A 6 18.50 -9.03 42.14
CA ALA A 6 17.30 -8.24 41.77
C ALA A 6 17.64 -7.06 40.85
N THR A 7 18.79 -6.39 41.10
CA THR A 7 19.26 -5.28 40.26
C THR A 7 19.67 -5.73 38.86
N LYS A 8 20.25 -6.93 38.71
CA LYS A 8 20.56 -7.51 37.39
C LYS A 8 19.30 -7.86 36.59
N CYS A 9 18.26 -8.42 37.23
CA CYS A 9 16.99 -8.70 36.55
C CYS A 9 16.28 -7.41 36.07
N PHE A 10 16.31 -6.33 36.88
CA PHE A 10 15.71 -5.05 36.52
C PHE A 10 16.45 -4.36 35.36
N PHE A 11 17.78 -4.40 35.34
CA PHE A 11 18.60 -3.88 34.25
C PHE A 11 18.43 -4.70 32.95
N ILE A 12 18.29 -6.01 33.05
CA ILE A 12 18.02 -6.88 31.89
C ILE A 12 16.62 -6.63 31.32
N PHE A 13 15.64 -6.36 32.17
CA PHE A 13 14.27 -6.03 31.76
C PHE A 13 14.20 -4.66 31.04
N ILE A 14 14.90 -3.64 31.56
CA ILE A 14 14.98 -2.31 30.93
C ILE A 14 15.80 -2.36 29.62
N ALA A 15 16.89 -3.10 29.58
CA ALA A 15 17.71 -3.27 28.38
C ALA A 15 16.95 -4.03 27.27
N ASN A 16 16.17 -5.03 27.64
CA ASN A 16 15.36 -5.81 26.71
C ASN A 16 14.19 -4.99 26.14
N ASN A 17 13.58 -4.13 26.95
CA ASN A 17 12.50 -3.23 26.51
C ASN A 17 13.04 -2.10 25.61
N SER A 18 14.24 -1.58 25.86
CA SER A 18 14.91 -0.60 25.00
C SER A 18 15.39 -1.20 23.67
N TYR A 19 15.79 -2.45 23.66
CA TYR A 19 16.23 -3.16 22.45
C TYR A 19 15.05 -3.49 21.53
N LEU A 20 13.92 -3.91 22.09
CA LEU A 20 12.66 -4.13 21.36
C LEU A 20 12.11 -2.81 20.76
N SER A 21 12.14 -1.71 21.53
CA SER A 21 11.72 -0.40 21.05
C SER A 21 12.61 0.10 19.89
N ARG A 22 13.92 -0.09 19.96
CA ARG A 22 14.86 0.26 18.89
C ARG A 22 14.65 -0.57 17.61
N ARG A 23 14.33 -1.86 17.73
CA ARG A 23 13.99 -2.71 16.58
C ARG A 23 12.70 -2.29 15.90
N VAL A 24 11.66 -2.00 16.67
CA VAL A 24 10.35 -1.52 16.16
C VAL A 24 10.53 -0.18 15.43
N VAL A 25 11.28 0.76 16.02
CA VAL A 25 11.57 2.04 15.38
C VAL A 25 12.36 1.87 14.07
N ARG A 26 13.40 1.02 14.04
CA ARG A 26 14.15 0.74 12.80
C ARG A 26 13.29 0.11 11.71
N LEU A 27 12.42 -0.85 12.06
CA LEU A 27 11.48 -1.46 11.12
C LEU A 27 10.48 -0.42 10.58
N GLY A 28 9.96 0.45 11.46
CA GLY A 28 9.09 1.56 11.05
C GLY A 28 9.79 2.54 10.09
N LEU A 29 11.05 2.88 10.36
CA LEU A 29 11.85 3.74 9.47
C LEU A 29 12.09 3.08 8.10
N ILE A 30 12.41 1.79 8.06
CA ILE A 30 12.62 1.05 6.80
C ILE A 30 11.31 0.99 6.01
N THR A 31 10.19 0.67 6.66
CA THR A 31 8.87 0.65 6.00
C THR A 31 8.48 2.03 5.48
N GLY A 32 8.73 3.09 6.26
CA GLY A 32 8.51 4.47 5.84
C GLY A 32 9.37 4.88 4.65
N PHE A 33 10.63 4.44 4.62
CA PHE A 33 11.55 4.68 3.50
C PHE A 33 11.10 3.95 2.23
N ILE A 34 10.66 2.69 2.33
CA ILE A 34 10.10 1.92 1.21
C ILE A 34 8.84 2.61 0.67
N ALA A 35 7.95 3.04 1.57
CA ALA A 35 6.74 3.76 1.20
C ALA A 35 7.06 5.07 0.46
N LEU A 36 8.02 5.85 0.97
CA LEU A 36 8.46 7.10 0.35
C LEU A 36 9.01 6.88 -1.06
N ILE A 37 9.89 5.89 -1.23
CA ILE A 37 10.45 5.53 -2.55
C ILE A 37 9.33 5.08 -3.49
N GLY A 38 8.41 4.23 -3.03
CA GLY A 38 7.29 3.74 -3.82
C GLY A 38 6.37 4.85 -4.30
N VAL A 39 6.02 5.80 -3.43
CA VAL A 39 5.21 6.98 -3.78
C VAL A 39 5.95 7.88 -4.78
N LEU A 40 7.23 8.15 -4.55
CA LEU A 40 8.05 8.95 -5.46
C LEU A 40 8.14 8.32 -6.86
N PHE A 41 8.38 7.01 -6.92
CA PHE A 41 8.49 6.28 -8.18
C PHE A 41 7.15 6.23 -8.93
N SER A 42 6.05 6.02 -8.21
CA SER A 42 4.69 6.04 -8.76
C SER A 42 4.32 7.41 -9.32
N GLY A 43 4.66 8.47 -8.59
CA GLY A 43 4.45 9.85 -9.05
C GLY A 43 5.30 10.21 -10.27
N LEU A 44 6.58 9.81 -10.29
CA LEU A 44 7.46 10.02 -11.43
C LEU A 44 6.99 9.25 -12.67
N ALA A 45 6.57 7.99 -12.50
CA ALA A 45 6.03 7.19 -13.59
C ALA A 45 4.76 7.81 -14.18
N ALA A 46 3.82 8.22 -13.32
CA ALA A 46 2.60 8.89 -13.74
C ALA A 46 2.89 10.20 -14.48
N TYR A 47 3.82 11.01 -13.98
CA TYR A 47 4.25 12.24 -14.64
C TYR A 47 4.87 11.97 -16.02
N ARG A 48 5.74 10.95 -16.13
CA ARG A 48 6.37 10.58 -17.42
C ARG A 48 5.34 10.08 -18.44
N ILE A 49 4.38 9.27 -18.02
CA ILE A 49 3.30 8.80 -18.90
C ILE A 49 2.43 9.96 -19.35
N HIS A 50 2.07 10.87 -18.45
CA HIS A 50 1.29 12.07 -18.78
C HIS A 50 2.00 12.92 -19.84
N ASP A 51 3.28 13.22 -19.65
CA ASP A 51 4.09 14.01 -20.58
C ASP A 51 4.27 13.32 -21.94
N GLN A 52 4.50 12.01 -21.93
CA GLN A 52 4.63 11.21 -23.13
C GLN A 52 3.33 11.16 -23.95
N GLU A 53 2.19 10.93 -23.31
CA GLU A 53 0.86 10.93 -23.95
C GLU A 53 0.57 12.27 -24.63
N LEU A 54 0.80 13.39 -23.93
CA LEU A 54 0.63 14.72 -24.51
C LEU A 54 1.55 14.97 -25.69
N THR A 55 2.79 14.50 -25.62
CA THR A 55 3.77 14.67 -26.70
C THR A 55 3.37 13.86 -27.92
N VAL A 56 2.98 12.60 -27.73
CA VAL A 56 2.56 11.68 -28.83
C VAL A 56 1.29 12.22 -29.51
N ASP A 57 0.27 12.59 -28.71
CA ASP A 57 -0.97 13.15 -29.25
C ASP A 57 -0.70 14.48 -29.98
N GLY A 58 0.17 15.34 -29.45
CA GLY A 58 0.57 16.58 -30.10
C GLY A 58 1.27 16.37 -31.46
N ILE A 59 2.20 15.41 -31.53
CA ILE A 59 2.88 15.06 -32.79
C ILE A 59 1.89 14.46 -33.80
N ALA A 60 1.00 13.56 -33.34
CA ALA A 60 -0.01 12.96 -34.21
C ALA A 60 -0.97 14.02 -34.78
N LEU A 61 -1.45 14.92 -33.95
CA LEU A 61 -2.31 16.04 -34.36
C LEU A 61 -1.59 16.96 -35.35
N ALA A 62 -0.34 17.36 -35.10
CA ALA A 62 0.44 18.22 -36.00
C ALA A 62 0.64 17.57 -37.36
N ARG A 63 0.97 16.26 -37.39
CA ARG A 63 1.13 15.50 -38.64
C ARG A 63 -0.19 15.40 -39.40
N ALA A 64 -1.31 15.11 -38.73
CA ALA A 64 -2.62 15.06 -39.37
C ALA A 64 -3.00 16.41 -39.97
N ILE A 65 -2.72 17.52 -39.27
CA ILE A 65 -2.93 18.89 -39.77
C ILE A 65 -2.07 19.17 -41.02
N ASP A 66 -0.79 18.82 -40.99
CA ASP A 66 0.11 19.06 -42.13
C ASP A 66 -0.31 18.27 -43.36
N VAL A 67 -0.68 17.01 -43.18
CA VAL A 67 -1.20 16.16 -44.29
C VAL A 67 -2.49 16.76 -44.85
N HIS A 68 -3.44 17.12 -43.96
CA HIS A 68 -4.71 17.70 -44.39
C HIS A 68 -4.51 19.04 -45.14
N ALA A 69 -3.69 19.95 -44.61
CA ALA A 69 -3.40 21.24 -45.26
C ALA A 69 -2.75 21.03 -46.66
N SER A 70 -1.83 20.07 -46.76
CA SER A 70 -1.22 19.72 -48.06
C SER A 70 -2.26 19.19 -49.05
N LEU A 71 -3.14 18.28 -48.63
CA LEU A 71 -4.22 17.74 -49.47
C LEU A 71 -5.18 18.82 -49.95
N VAL A 72 -5.56 19.77 -49.07
CA VAL A 72 -6.41 20.91 -49.43
C VAL A 72 -5.67 21.79 -50.44
N GLN A 73 -4.39 22.11 -50.23
CA GLN A 73 -3.58 22.88 -51.18
C GLN A 73 -3.48 22.21 -52.55
N ASP A 74 -3.22 20.89 -52.57
CA ASP A 74 -3.12 20.14 -53.80
C ASP A 74 -4.43 20.17 -54.62
N ARG A 75 -5.57 20.04 -53.90
CA ARG A 75 -6.90 20.16 -54.54
C ARG A 75 -7.13 21.54 -55.10
N LEU A 76 -6.88 22.60 -54.31
CA LEU A 76 -7.03 23.97 -54.76
C LEU A 76 -6.15 24.23 -56.02
N THR A 77 -4.92 23.76 -56.00
CA THR A 77 -4.00 23.88 -57.15
C THR A 77 -4.50 23.12 -58.38
N GLU A 78 -5.08 21.94 -58.19
CA GLU A 78 -5.70 21.16 -59.25
C GLU A 78 -6.90 21.90 -59.87
N ARG A 79 -7.76 22.53 -59.07
CA ARG A 79 -8.89 23.32 -59.54
C ARG A 79 -8.42 24.55 -60.31
N GLU A 80 -7.37 25.23 -59.86
CA GLU A 80 -6.78 26.38 -60.54
C GLU A 80 -6.15 25.95 -61.89
N LEU A 81 -5.48 24.81 -61.93
CA LEU A 81 -4.94 24.23 -63.14
C LEU A 81 -6.04 23.89 -64.15
N LEU A 82 -7.14 23.24 -63.68
CA LEU A 82 -8.29 22.92 -64.53
C LEU A 82 -8.91 24.19 -65.15
N ALA A 83 -9.11 25.26 -64.36
CA ALA A 83 -9.63 26.53 -64.86
C ALA A 83 -8.70 27.15 -65.92
N ARG A 84 -7.38 27.09 -65.69
CA ARG A 84 -6.38 27.61 -66.61
C ARG A 84 -6.32 26.78 -67.92
N VAL A 85 -6.39 25.46 -67.85
CA VAL A 85 -6.45 24.60 -69.01
C VAL A 85 -7.73 24.81 -69.81
N ALA A 86 -8.86 24.90 -69.13
CA ALA A 86 -10.15 25.22 -69.74
C ALA A 86 -10.10 26.54 -70.49
N SER A 87 -9.59 27.62 -69.87
CA SER A 87 -9.48 28.93 -70.54
C SER A 87 -8.60 28.89 -71.78
N GLY A 88 -7.59 28.00 -71.80
CA GLY A 88 -6.74 27.78 -72.99
C GLY A 88 -7.45 27.05 -74.17
N LEU A 89 -8.45 26.20 -73.84
CA LEU A 89 -9.25 25.50 -74.85
C LEU A 89 -10.27 26.38 -75.55
N PHE A 90 -10.68 27.45 -74.94
CA PHE A 90 -11.71 28.38 -75.45
C PHE A 90 -11.17 29.51 -76.32
N ARG A 91 -9.94 29.46 -76.73
CA ARG A 91 -9.40 30.38 -77.69
C ARG A 91 -10.06 30.17 -79.06
N SER A 92 -11.23 30.81 -79.30
CA SER A 92 -12.00 30.72 -80.52
C SER A 92 -12.24 32.12 -81.09
N PRO A 93 -12.24 32.24 -82.40
CA PRO A 93 -12.51 33.56 -83.04
C PRO A 93 -13.93 34.06 -82.86
N SER A 94 -14.87 33.28 -82.34
CA SER A 94 -16.24 33.70 -82.09
C SER A 94 -16.56 33.59 -80.60
N VAL A 95 -16.57 34.74 -79.90
CA VAL A 95 -16.78 34.89 -78.48
C VAL A 95 -18.25 34.75 -78.05
N ILE A 96 -19.16 34.91 -79.00
CA ILE A 96 -20.61 35.04 -78.79
C ILE A 96 -21.35 33.68 -78.67
N LYS A 97 -20.64 32.54 -78.72
CA LYS A 97 -21.30 31.24 -78.71
C LYS A 97 -21.87 30.83 -77.37
N ALA A 98 -23.17 30.46 -77.30
CA ALA A 98 -23.91 30.03 -76.13
C ALA A 98 -23.78 28.50 -75.82
N ASN A 99 -22.87 27.76 -76.48
CA ASN A 99 -22.61 26.33 -76.28
C ASN A 99 -21.11 26.04 -76.07
N MET A 100 -20.40 27.00 -75.51
CA MET A 100 -18.95 26.94 -75.27
C MET A 100 -18.52 25.84 -74.31
N LEU A 101 -19.34 25.55 -73.33
CA LEU A 101 -19.02 24.53 -72.31
C LEU A 101 -19.31 23.09 -72.70
N GLN A 102 -20.02 22.86 -73.85
CA GLN A 102 -20.40 21.52 -74.31
C GLN A 102 -19.22 20.55 -74.41
N PRO A 103 -18.02 20.95 -74.95
CA PRO A 103 -16.87 20.04 -75.00
C PRO A 103 -16.34 19.60 -73.64
N LEU A 104 -16.53 20.39 -72.63
CA LEU A 104 -16.06 20.10 -71.27
C LEU A 104 -17.05 19.24 -70.46
N ARG A 105 -18.29 19.07 -70.93
CA ARG A 105 -19.37 18.44 -70.20
C ARG A 105 -18.99 17.05 -69.66
N SER A 106 -18.47 16.19 -70.52
CA SER A 106 -18.07 14.82 -70.11
C SER A 106 -16.89 14.79 -69.13
N SER A 107 -15.97 15.74 -69.27
CA SER A 107 -14.78 15.82 -68.44
C SER A 107 -15.06 16.40 -67.06
N ILE A 108 -15.96 17.40 -66.99
CA ILE A 108 -16.34 18.08 -65.71
C ILE A 108 -17.09 17.10 -64.79
N TYR A 109 -18.05 16.32 -65.34
CA TYR A 109 -18.84 15.38 -64.53
C TYR A 109 -18.08 14.12 -64.11
N ALA A 110 -17.02 13.77 -64.81
CA ALA A 110 -16.28 12.55 -64.50
C ALA A 110 -15.40 12.67 -63.23
N PHE A 111 -15.17 13.89 -62.71
CA PHE A 111 -14.01 14.04 -61.84
C PHE A 111 -14.28 14.45 -60.40
N LYS A 112 -15.39 15.18 -60.06
CA LYS A 112 -15.35 15.79 -58.71
C LYS A 112 -16.72 16.01 -58.06
N THR A 113 -16.77 15.64 -56.79
CA THR A 113 -17.93 15.83 -55.90
C THR A 113 -18.11 17.28 -55.40
N ASP A 114 -17.07 18.11 -55.51
CA ASP A 114 -17.03 19.50 -55.07
C ASP A 114 -17.42 20.49 -56.19
N PHE A 115 -17.49 20.06 -57.43
CA PHE A 115 -17.89 20.88 -58.56
C PHE A 115 -19.41 21.11 -58.56
N VAL A 116 -19.82 22.35 -58.74
CA VAL A 116 -21.24 22.73 -58.75
C VAL A 116 -21.68 23.25 -60.09
N VAL A 117 -20.98 24.27 -60.64
CA VAL A 117 -21.34 24.90 -61.93
C VAL A 117 -20.12 25.44 -62.64
N ALA A 118 -20.13 25.34 -63.95
CA ALA A 118 -19.21 26.09 -64.81
C ALA A 118 -19.99 27.09 -65.65
N ASP A 119 -19.45 28.24 -65.84
CA ASP A 119 -20.05 29.33 -66.58
C ASP A 119 -19.10 29.85 -67.66
N TRP A 120 -19.65 30.19 -68.85
CA TRP A 120 -18.98 30.99 -69.83
C TRP A 120 -19.53 32.42 -69.77
N ILE A 121 -18.70 33.36 -69.50
CA ILE A 121 -19.02 34.79 -69.38
C ILE A 121 -18.30 35.50 -70.50
N ALA A 122 -19.07 36.00 -71.47
CA ALA A 122 -18.52 36.73 -72.60
C ALA A 122 -18.43 38.22 -72.26
N ARG A 123 -17.29 38.83 -72.66
CA ARG A 123 -17.14 40.28 -72.59
C ARG A 123 -17.60 40.90 -73.89
N LEU A 124 -18.76 41.55 -73.87
CA LEU A 124 -19.49 42.02 -75.05
C LEU A 124 -19.50 43.52 -75.12
N ARG A 125 -19.24 44.05 -76.31
CA ARG A 125 -19.48 45.47 -76.62
C ARG A 125 -20.97 45.73 -76.82
N PRO A 126 -21.41 46.96 -76.68
CA PRO A 126 -22.83 47.30 -76.91
C PRO A 126 -23.39 46.88 -78.29
N ASP A 127 -22.60 46.97 -79.34
CA ASP A 127 -22.92 46.53 -80.72
C ASP A 127 -23.06 45.01 -80.87
N GLU A 128 -22.54 44.20 -79.93
CA GLU A 128 -22.56 42.74 -79.99
C GLU A 128 -23.74 42.16 -79.17
N LEU A 129 -24.46 42.93 -78.33
CA LEU A 129 -25.50 42.49 -77.46
C LEU A 129 -26.70 41.87 -78.16
N GLU A 130 -27.13 42.39 -79.31
CA GLU A 130 -28.19 41.81 -80.13
C GLU A 130 -27.81 40.45 -80.71
N ALA A 131 -26.58 40.29 -81.16
CA ALA A 131 -26.04 39.04 -81.64
C ALA A 131 -26.00 37.99 -80.51
N ALA A 132 -25.56 38.38 -79.36
CA ALA A 132 -25.57 37.53 -78.14
C ALA A 132 -26.95 37.06 -77.76
N ARG A 133 -27.97 37.94 -77.84
CA ARG A 133 -29.39 37.61 -77.62
C ARG A 133 -29.86 36.55 -78.60
N ALA A 134 -29.55 36.72 -79.91
CA ALA A 134 -29.92 35.78 -80.91
C ALA A 134 -29.28 34.38 -80.70
N GLU A 135 -28.04 34.35 -80.19
CA GLU A 135 -27.35 33.13 -79.79
C GLU A 135 -27.98 32.43 -78.62
N LEU A 136 -28.40 33.18 -77.59
CA LEU A 136 -29.12 32.62 -76.42
C LEU A 136 -30.47 31.99 -76.83
N VAL A 137 -31.21 32.63 -77.78
CA VAL A 137 -32.43 32.06 -78.36
C VAL A 137 -32.11 30.76 -79.07
N SER A 138 -31.07 30.73 -79.92
CA SER A 138 -30.68 29.53 -80.70
C SER A 138 -30.24 28.38 -79.79
N ALA A 139 -29.64 28.66 -78.64
CA ALA A 139 -29.22 27.68 -77.63
C ALA A 139 -30.39 27.12 -76.80
N GLY A 140 -31.59 27.69 -76.94
CA GLY A 140 -32.80 27.21 -76.30
C GLY A 140 -32.90 27.55 -74.81
N PHE A 141 -32.28 28.64 -74.38
CA PHE A 141 -32.44 29.12 -73.00
C PHE A 141 -33.83 29.75 -72.80
N PRO A 142 -34.52 29.52 -71.64
CA PRO A 142 -35.93 29.92 -71.43
C PRO A 142 -36.11 31.45 -71.32
N ASN A 143 -35.07 32.18 -70.94
CA ASN A 143 -35.10 33.65 -70.85
C ASN A 143 -33.90 34.27 -71.59
N PRO A 144 -33.98 34.44 -72.92
CA PRO A 144 -32.84 34.84 -73.74
C PRO A 144 -32.58 36.37 -73.72
N THR A 145 -33.22 37.12 -72.84
CA THR A 145 -33.02 38.56 -72.73
C THR A 145 -31.76 38.89 -71.95
N ILE A 146 -30.99 39.89 -72.42
CA ILE A 146 -29.86 40.42 -71.66
C ILE A 146 -30.42 41.35 -70.59
N ARG A 147 -30.01 41.10 -69.33
CA ARG A 147 -30.54 41.76 -68.15
C ARG A 147 -29.48 41.95 -67.07
N SER A 148 -29.73 42.81 -66.11
CA SER A 148 -28.87 42.97 -64.95
C SER A 148 -28.84 41.68 -64.09
N PHE A 149 -27.88 41.55 -63.19
CA PHE A 149 -27.71 40.38 -62.34
C PHE A 149 -28.93 40.15 -61.40
N ASP A 150 -29.66 41.21 -61.08
CA ASP A 150 -30.91 41.23 -60.28
C ASP A 150 -32.21 41.06 -61.10
N ASP A 151 -32.04 40.61 -62.35
CA ASP A 151 -33.12 40.41 -63.34
C ASP A 151 -33.84 41.68 -63.81
N ALA A 152 -33.32 42.86 -63.46
CA ALA A 152 -33.83 44.13 -63.99
C ALA A 152 -33.49 44.31 -65.45
N PRO A 153 -34.36 44.95 -66.27
CA PRO A 153 -34.03 45.28 -67.66
C PRO A 153 -32.75 46.12 -67.75
N LEU A 154 -31.85 45.73 -68.65
CA LEU A 154 -30.65 46.53 -68.95
C LEU A 154 -31.00 47.64 -69.97
N ASP A 155 -30.64 48.86 -69.62
CA ASP A 155 -30.76 49.96 -70.55
C ASP A 155 -29.58 49.93 -71.52
N MET A 156 -29.86 49.41 -72.71
CA MET A 156 -28.85 49.14 -73.73
C MET A 156 -28.35 50.46 -74.38
N ASP A 157 -29.17 51.49 -74.38
CA ASP A 157 -28.82 52.79 -75.00
C ASP A 157 -27.85 53.62 -74.16
N SER A 158 -27.75 53.34 -72.90
CA SER A 158 -26.88 54.04 -71.94
C SER A 158 -25.50 53.35 -71.77
N LEU A 159 -25.27 52.24 -72.43
CA LEU A 159 -24.02 51.45 -72.28
C LEU A 159 -22.95 52.05 -73.24
N ASP A 160 -21.89 52.59 -72.66
CA ASP A 160 -20.70 53.12 -73.36
C ASP A 160 -19.44 52.21 -73.17
N ARG A 161 -19.55 51.09 -72.50
CA ARG A 161 -18.45 50.18 -72.18
C ARG A 161 -18.85 48.72 -72.37
N PRO A 162 -17.88 47.81 -72.59
CA PRO A 162 -18.11 46.39 -72.62
C PRO A 162 -18.69 45.89 -71.29
N VAL A 163 -19.60 44.92 -71.35
CA VAL A 163 -20.26 44.26 -70.22
C VAL A 163 -19.94 42.73 -70.23
N ASP A 164 -19.87 42.15 -69.03
CA ASP A 164 -19.60 40.76 -68.84
C ASP A 164 -20.93 39.97 -68.70
N VAL A 165 -21.34 39.29 -69.78
CA VAL A 165 -22.62 38.60 -69.90
C VAL A 165 -22.45 37.10 -69.78
N LEU A 166 -23.23 36.48 -68.95
CA LEU A 166 -23.29 35.00 -68.83
C LEU A 166 -23.96 34.41 -70.09
N MET A 167 -23.20 33.68 -70.90
CA MET A 167 -23.66 33.15 -72.18
C MET A 167 -23.96 31.67 -72.11
N ASP A 168 -23.26 30.91 -71.26
CA ASP A 168 -23.42 29.45 -71.16
C ASP A 168 -23.21 29.00 -69.72
N VAL A 169 -23.90 27.92 -69.32
CA VAL A 169 -23.85 27.30 -67.99
C VAL A 169 -23.90 25.79 -68.08
N GLU A 170 -23.11 25.10 -67.28
CA GLU A 170 -23.11 23.64 -67.18
C GLU A 170 -23.01 23.25 -65.67
N PRO A 171 -23.91 22.42 -65.14
CA PRO A 171 -25.00 21.66 -65.79
C PRO A 171 -26.18 22.56 -66.17
N ARG A 172 -26.85 22.21 -67.25
CA ARG A 172 -28.09 22.83 -67.67
C ARG A 172 -29.30 22.12 -67.02
N ASN A 173 -29.68 22.54 -65.81
CA ASN A 173 -30.81 22.02 -65.05
C ASN A 173 -31.89 23.12 -64.88
N GLU A 174 -32.98 22.87 -64.16
CA GLU A 174 -34.07 23.84 -63.98
C GLU A 174 -33.61 25.13 -63.30
N GLN A 175 -32.61 25.05 -62.40
CA GLN A 175 -32.10 26.20 -61.65
C GLN A 175 -31.11 27.03 -62.50
N THR A 176 -30.17 26.36 -63.17
CA THR A 176 -29.07 27.00 -63.90
C THR A 176 -29.47 27.52 -65.28
N ARG A 177 -30.39 26.85 -65.99
CA ARG A 177 -30.80 27.25 -67.34
C ARG A 177 -31.49 28.59 -67.43
N THR A 178 -31.95 29.19 -66.33
CA THR A 178 -32.56 30.52 -66.27
C THR A 178 -31.57 31.65 -66.08
N VAL A 179 -30.33 31.34 -65.81
CA VAL A 179 -29.30 32.31 -65.46
C VAL A 179 -28.63 33.01 -66.69
N PRO A 180 -28.40 32.34 -67.84
CA PRO A 180 -27.81 32.97 -69.02
C PRO A 180 -28.58 34.24 -69.47
N GLY A 181 -27.81 35.22 -69.90
CA GLY A 181 -28.28 36.57 -70.23
C GLY A 181 -28.08 37.57 -69.12
N ARG A 182 -27.67 37.17 -67.92
CA ARG A 182 -27.36 38.13 -66.85
C ARG A 182 -26.01 38.81 -67.03
N CYS A 183 -25.96 40.12 -66.80
CA CYS A 183 -24.75 40.92 -66.71
C CYS A 183 -24.19 40.85 -65.31
N LEU A 184 -22.93 40.45 -65.16
CA LEU A 184 -22.30 40.18 -63.87
C LEU A 184 -21.41 41.32 -63.35
N ASP A 185 -21.24 42.40 -64.14
CA ASP A 185 -20.41 43.55 -63.74
C ASP A 185 -20.80 44.17 -62.39
N GLN A 186 -22.11 44.24 -62.14
CA GLN A 186 -22.64 44.82 -60.92
C GLN A 186 -22.93 43.82 -59.82
N HIS A 187 -22.61 42.53 -60.05
CA HIS A 187 -22.77 41.50 -59.04
C HIS A 187 -21.79 41.78 -57.90
N PRO A 188 -22.26 41.83 -56.59
CA PRO A 188 -21.44 42.33 -55.49
C PRO A 188 -20.18 41.46 -55.22
N ILE A 189 -20.20 40.21 -55.57
CA ILE A 189 -19.06 39.28 -55.37
C ILE A 189 -18.37 38.91 -56.67
N LEU A 190 -19.13 38.59 -57.72
CA LEU A 190 -18.56 38.14 -58.98
C LEU A 190 -17.98 39.29 -59.81
N GLY A 191 -18.59 40.51 -59.80
CA GLY A 191 -18.08 41.65 -60.55
C GLY A 191 -16.64 42.07 -60.15
N PRO A 192 -16.37 42.24 -58.84
CA PRO A 192 -14.98 42.50 -58.41
C PRO A 192 -14.01 41.38 -58.74
N MET A 193 -14.42 40.13 -58.73
CA MET A 193 -13.60 38.97 -59.12
C MET A 193 -13.21 39.06 -60.60
N LEU A 194 -14.19 39.28 -61.51
CA LEU A 194 -13.97 39.42 -62.94
C LEU A 194 -13.08 40.61 -63.26
N ALA A 195 -13.32 41.77 -62.64
CA ALA A 195 -12.49 42.95 -62.79
C ALA A 195 -11.02 42.70 -62.37
N ARG A 196 -10.81 41.96 -61.30
CA ARG A 196 -9.45 41.59 -60.89
C ARG A 196 -8.84 40.56 -61.84
N ALA A 197 -9.59 39.55 -62.27
CA ALA A 197 -9.11 38.56 -63.25
C ALA A 197 -8.66 39.20 -64.56
N MET A 198 -9.37 40.26 -64.98
CA MET A 198 -8.99 41.07 -66.10
C MET A 198 -7.69 41.85 -65.85
N ALA A 199 -7.64 42.57 -64.73
CA ALA A 199 -6.48 43.43 -64.44
C ALA A 199 -5.18 42.64 -64.21
N GLU A 200 -5.27 41.48 -63.55
CA GLU A 200 -4.12 40.64 -63.23
C GLU A 200 -3.78 39.61 -64.30
N MET A 201 -4.69 39.41 -65.28
CA MET A 201 -4.58 38.37 -66.33
C MET A 201 -4.29 36.98 -65.78
N LYS A 202 -4.90 36.66 -64.62
CA LYS A 202 -4.74 35.41 -63.86
C LYS A 202 -6.07 34.87 -63.40
N SER A 203 -6.08 33.58 -63.04
CA SER A 203 -7.25 33.02 -62.37
C SER A 203 -7.42 33.64 -61.01
N ILE A 204 -8.62 34.17 -60.72
CA ILE A 204 -8.95 34.85 -59.47
C ILE A 204 -10.14 34.15 -58.81
N ALA A 205 -10.03 33.88 -57.53
CA ALA A 205 -11.12 33.36 -56.71
C ALA A 205 -12.02 34.45 -56.17
N SER A 206 -13.30 34.18 -56.09
CA SER A 206 -14.30 35.09 -55.48
C SER A 206 -14.16 35.10 -53.95
N ASP A 207 -14.87 36.05 -53.32
CA ASP A 207 -15.26 35.87 -51.93
C ASP A 207 -16.25 34.70 -51.81
N PRO A 208 -16.37 34.08 -50.63
CA PRO A 208 -17.35 33.06 -50.38
C PRO A 208 -18.77 33.52 -50.68
N LEU A 209 -19.51 32.72 -51.44
CA LEU A 209 -20.89 33.03 -51.82
C LEU A 209 -21.80 31.78 -51.77
N PRO A 210 -23.10 31.96 -51.56
CA PRO A 210 -24.05 30.86 -51.72
C PRO A 210 -24.18 30.54 -53.22
N LEU A 211 -23.99 29.25 -53.56
CA LEU A 211 -24.11 28.77 -54.91
C LEU A 211 -25.53 28.34 -55.24
N LEU A 212 -25.96 28.56 -56.47
CA LEU A 212 -27.29 28.21 -56.98
C LEU A 212 -28.49 28.91 -56.23
N GLY A 213 -28.23 30.04 -55.61
CA GLY A 213 -29.25 30.82 -54.92
C GLY A 213 -28.95 31.10 -53.43
N PRO A 214 -29.78 31.91 -52.77
CA PRO A 214 -29.49 32.40 -51.41
C PRO A 214 -29.37 31.32 -50.35
N ASP A 215 -30.06 30.20 -50.53
CA ASP A 215 -30.08 29.07 -49.61
C ASP A 215 -29.16 27.93 -50.04
N GLY A 216 -28.36 28.17 -51.11
CA GLY A 216 -27.44 27.17 -51.65
C GLY A 216 -26.21 26.93 -50.77
N PRO A 217 -25.43 25.88 -51.09
CA PRO A 217 -24.22 25.60 -50.36
C PRO A 217 -23.21 26.74 -50.53
N ILE A 218 -22.44 27.03 -49.51
CA ILE A 218 -21.39 28.03 -49.57
C ILE A 218 -20.23 27.48 -50.39
N GLY A 219 -19.78 28.28 -51.36
CA GLY A 219 -18.70 27.92 -52.24
C GLY A 219 -17.82 29.09 -52.67
N LEU A 220 -16.89 28.80 -53.58
CA LEU A 220 -16.02 29.77 -54.21
C LEU A 220 -16.14 29.64 -55.74
N ALA A 221 -16.23 30.76 -56.44
CA ALA A 221 -16.08 30.82 -57.87
C ALA A 221 -14.64 31.16 -58.24
N LEU A 222 -14.08 30.50 -59.25
CA LEU A 222 -12.76 30.75 -59.80
C LEU A 222 -12.90 31.21 -61.27
N ALA A 223 -12.59 32.46 -61.59
CA ALA A 223 -12.61 32.99 -62.94
C ALA A 223 -11.24 32.89 -63.58
N ALA A 224 -11.18 32.27 -64.75
CA ALA A 224 -9.98 32.23 -65.60
C ALA A 224 -10.20 33.05 -66.89
N PRO A 225 -9.38 34.08 -67.19
CA PRO A 225 -9.55 34.90 -68.38
C PRO A 225 -9.23 34.08 -69.65
N VAL A 226 -10.05 34.28 -70.66
CA VAL A 226 -9.88 33.66 -71.99
C VAL A 226 -9.33 34.71 -72.94
N LEU A 227 -8.10 34.49 -73.39
CA LEU A 227 -7.41 35.40 -74.32
C LEU A 227 -7.71 35.03 -75.76
N GLN A 228 -7.99 35.99 -76.62
CA GLN A 228 -8.10 35.84 -78.05
C GLN A 228 -6.71 36.04 -78.71
N GLU A 229 -6.44 35.39 -79.85
CA GLU A 229 -5.08 35.36 -80.43
C GLU A 229 -4.54 36.74 -80.81
N ASP A 230 -5.43 37.73 -81.10
CA ASP A 230 -5.03 39.02 -81.63
C ASP A 230 -5.34 40.20 -80.63
N ASP A 231 -5.94 39.95 -79.51
CA ASP A 231 -6.37 41.04 -78.60
C ASP A 231 -5.59 41.02 -77.23
N ALA A 232 -5.18 42.22 -76.84
CA ALA A 232 -4.52 42.41 -75.54
C ALA A 232 -5.47 42.30 -74.32
N GLN A 233 -6.77 42.20 -74.56
CA GLN A 233 -7.79 42.04 -73.56
C GLN A 233 -8.49 40.69 -73.61
N PRO A 234 -8.94 40.13 -72.51
CA PRO A 234 -9.69 38.87 -72.49
C PRO A 234 -11.02 39.02 -73.26
N ALA A 235 -11.33 37.99 -74.07
CA ALA A 235 -12.61 37.88 -74.75
C ALA A 235 -13.78 37.53 -73.77
N GLY A 236 -13.44 37.09 -72.58
CA GLY A 236 -14.37 36.66 -71.55
C GLY A 236 -13.67 35.82 -70.48
N PHE A 237 -14.48 35.13 -69.72
CA PHE A 237 -14.01 34.32 -68.61
C PHE A 237 -14.70 32.95 -68.59
N VAL A 238 -13.96 31.91 -68.27
CA VAL A 238 -14.51 30.63 -67.85
C VAL A 238 -14.47 30.62 -66.31
N THR A 239 -15.62 30.44 -65.69
CA THR A 239 -15.72 30.32 -64.24
C THR A 239 -16.08 28.92 -63.81
N PHE A 240 -15.51 28.47 -62.73
CA PHE A 240 -15.83 27.22 -62.06
C PHE A 240 -16.20 27.50 -60.63
N SER A 241 -17.36 27.06 -60.21
CA SER A 241 -17.84 27.22 -58.85
C SER A 241 -17.76 25.88 -58.13
N TYR A 242 -17.14 25.90 -56.98
CA TYR A 242 -16.88 24.71 -56.14
C TYR A 242 -17.55 24.90 -54.77
N GLU A 243 -18.21 23.81 -54.30
CA GLU A 243 -18.70 23.78 -52.92
C GLU A 243 -17.50 23.67 -51.96
N LEU A 244 -17.51 24.50 -50.94
CA LEU A 244 -16.37 24.63 -50.03
C LEU A 244 -16.27 23.43 -49.07
N ALA A 245 -17.42 22.90 -48.59
CA ALA A 245 -17.40 21.78 -47.65
C ALA A 245 -16.69 20.52 -48.18
N PRO A 246 -17.05 19.96 -49.37
CA PRO A 246 -16.31 18.82 -49.94
C PRO A 246 -14.86 19.13 -50.25
N LEU A 247 -14.57 20.39 -50.64
CA LEU A 247 -13.19 20.80 -50.94
C LEU A 247 -12.29 20.75 -49.70
N MET A 248 -12.85 21.12 -48.53
CA MET A 248 -12.13 21.13 -47.25
C MET A 248 -12.23 19.85 -46.45
N LEU A 249 -13.35 19.10 -46.56
CA LEU A 249 -13.65 17.94 -45.70
C LEU A 249 -13.35 16.59 -46.31
N ALA A 250 -12.84 16.50 -47.51
CA ALA A 250 -12.78 15.28 -48.30
C ALA A 250 -11.92 14.13 -47.75
N ASN A 251 -11.65 14.07 -46.44
CA ASN A 251 -11.02 12.95 -45.77
C ASN A 251 -11.58 12.69 -44.39
N ASP A 252 -11.60 11.42 -43.99
CA ASP A 252 -12.21 10.89 -42.77
C ASP A 252 -11.54 11.33 -41.43
N ASP A 253 -10.44 12.10 -41.46
CA ASP A 253 -9.64 12.45 -40.28
C ASP A 253 -10.14 13.66 -39.49
N LEU A 254 -11.35 14.12 -39.75
CA LEU A 254 -11.99 15.18 -38.95
C LEU A 254 -12.36 14.76 -37.52
N SER A 255 -12.07 13.53 -37.13
CA SER A 255 -12.20 13.07 -35.76
C SER A 255 -11.22 13.78 -34.80
N LEU A 256 -10.06 14.20 -35.29
CA LEU A 256 -8.99 14.80 -34.50
C LEU A 256 -9.10 16.33 -34.38
N PHE A 257 -9.64 16.99 -35.39
CA PHE A 257 -9.75 18.46 -35.44
C PHE A 257 -10.98 18.93 -36.23
N SER A 258 -11.36 20.17 -36.03
CA SER A 258 -12.22 20.92 -36.93
C SER A 258 -11.39 21.97 -37.64
N VAL A 259 -11.78 22.31 -38.89
CA VAL A 259 -11.05 23.25 -39.72
C VAL A 259 -11.94 24.45 -40.06
N ALA A 260 -11.39 25.64 -39.96
CA ALA A 260 -12.01 26.86 -40.40
C ALA A 260 -11.16 27.52 -41.49
N LEU A 261 -11.81 28.03 -42.56
CA LEU A 261 -11.18 28.82 -43.58
C LEU A 261 -11.44 30.31 -43.30
N LYS A 262 -10.38 31.10 -43.31
CA LYS A 262 -10.45 32.56 -43.17
C LYS A 262 -9.74 33.25 -44.32
N ASP A 263 -10.41 34.22 -44.95
CA ASP A 263 -9.76 35.18 -45.82
C ASP A 263 -9.12 36.27 -44.97
N PRO A 264 -7.81 36.52 -45.04
CA PRO A 264 -7.13 37.57 -44.30
C PRO A 264 -7.65 39.00 -44.62
N ARG A 265 -8.37 39.16 -45.73
CA ARG A 265 -8.94 40.44 -46.14
C ARG A 265 -10.33 40.71 -45.61
N SER A 266 -11.00 39.65 -45.11
CA SER A 266 -12.33 39.76 -44.50
C SER A 266 -12.19 39.82 -42.99
N ASP A 267 -12.53 40.98 -42.38
CA ASP A 267 -12.19 41.24 -41.00
C ASP A 267 -12.89 40.38 -39.96
N ASP A 268 -14.01 39.67 -40.28
CA ASP A 268 -14.80 39.02 -39.21
C ASP A 268 -15.48 37.69 -39.54
N SER A 269 -15.30 37.09 -40.72
CA SER A 269 -16.00 35.85 -41.04
C SER A 269 -15.05 34.66 -41.24
N GLU A 270 -15.15 33.71 -40.33
CA GLU A 270 -14.55 32.39 -40.50
C GLU A 270 -15.59 31.41 -41.05
N LEU A 271 -15.22 30.67 -42.10
CA LEU A 271 -16.03 29.58 -42.63
C LEU A 271 -15.63 28.28 -41.94
N ILE A 272 -16.49 27.77 -41.10
CA ILE A 272 -16.21 26.57 -40.35
C ILE A 272 -16.80 25.37 -41.08
N ALA A 273 -15.92 24.46 -41.46
CA ALA A 273 -16.33 23.17 -41.96
C ALA A 273 -16.63 22.19 -40.81
N ASN A 274 -17.88 21.77 -40.73
CA ASN A 274 -18.32 20.74 -39.75
C ASN A 274 -18.86 19.51 -40.50
N ASP A 275 -19.21 18.47 -39.77
CA ASP A 275 -19.70 17.18 -40.29
C ASP A 275 -21.04 17.32 -41.06
N ARG A 276 -21.66 18.50 -41.08
CA ARG A 276 -22.93 18.83 -41.73
C ARG A 276 -22.83 19.81 -42.88
N GLY A 277 -21.63 20.27 -43.20
CA GLY A 277 -21.38 21.25 -44.24
C GLY A 277 -20.67 22.50 -43.71
N VAL A 278 -20.50 23.50 -44.58
CA VAL A 278 -19.83 24.77 -44.27
C VAL A 278 -20.83 25.74 -43.64
N VAL A 279 -20.49 26.26 -42.50
CA VAL A 279 -21.27 27.25 -41.78
C VAL A 279 -20.47 28.56 -41.70
N ILE A 280 -21.07 29.68 -42.06
CA ILE A 280 -20.47 30.98 -41.84
C ILE A 280 -20.65 31.34 -40.37
N SER A 281 -19.57 31.46 -39.61
CA SER A 281 -19.62 31.92 -38.24
C SER A 281 -18.99 33.33 -38.16
N ARG A 282 -19.73 34.28 -37.57
CA ARG A 282 -19.20 35.61 -37.30
C ARG A 282 -18.40 35.72 -36.00
N THR A 283 -18.47 34.72 -35.19
CA THR A 283 -17.83 34.75 -33.88
C THR A 283 -17.02 33.48 -33.63
N ALA A 284 -15.79 33.70 -33.22
CA ALA A 284 -14.92 32.79 -32.47
C ALA A 284 -15.08 31.28 -32.69
N SER A 285 -13.99 30.65 -32.79
CA SER A 285 -13.73 29.22 -32.56
C SER A 285 -14.95 28.35 -32.23
N PRO A 286 -15.22 27.26 -32.92
CA PRO A 286 -16.35 26.37 -32.67
C PRO A 286 -16.43 25.83 -31.24
N GLN A 287 -15.40 26.02 -30.44
CA GLN A 287 -15.29 25.51 -29.07
C GLN A 287 -14.70 26.56 -28.09
N GLY A 288 -14.69 27.85 -28.41
CA GLY A 288 -14.24 28.87 -27.47
C GLY A 288 -12.74 28.92 -27.18
N GLY A 289 -11.88 28.16 -27.93
CA GLY A 289 -10.44 28.12 -27.78
C GLY A 289 -9.66 28.76 -28.93
N ALA A 290 -8.42 29.14 -28.69
CA ALA A 290 -7.51 29.56 -29.76
C ALA A 290 -7.26 28.43 -30.74
N ALA A 291 -7.08 28.74 -32.04
CA ALA A 291 -6.68 27.77 -33.03
C ALA A 291 -5.36 27.07 -32.60
N ALA A 292 -5.34 25.75 -32.62
CA ALA A 292 -4.15 24.99 -32.28
C ALA A 292 -3.00 25.25 -33.25
N VAL A 293 -3.34 25.36 -34.55
CA VAL A 293 -2.38 25.59 -35.64
C VAL A 293 -3.09 26.30 -36.77
N THR A 294 -2.39 27.24 -37.43
CA THR A 294 -2.85 27.88 -38.67
C THR A 294 -1.89 27.51 -39.80
N ARG A 295 -2.45 27.18 -40.97
CA ARG A 295 -1.70 26.93 -42.21
C ARG A 295 -2.20 27.87 -43.30
N ARG A 296 -1.29 28.36 -44.15
CA ARG A 296 -1.63 29.19 -45.29
C ARG A 296 -1.80 28.30 -46.51
N VAL A 297 -2.81 28.56 -47.31
CA VAL A 297 -3.05 27.91 -48.61
C VAL A 297 -3.31 29.00 -49.64
N ALA A 298 -2.74 28.86 -50.84
CA ALA A 298 -2.88 29.79 -51.94
C ALA A 298 -3.97 29.28 -52.89
N PHE A 299 -4.92 30.17 -53.27
CA PHE A 299 -5.95 29.85 -54.26
C PHE A 299 -6.49 31.09 -54.95
N GLY A 300 -6.51 31.08 -56.24
CA GLY A 300 -7.10 32.12 -57.05
C GLY A 300 -6.52 33.52 -56.77
N GLY A 301 -5.20 33.60 -56.69
CA GLY A 301 -4.49 34.86 -56.46
C GLY A 301 -4.69 35.44 -55.03
N ARG A 302 -5.06 34.60 -54.10
CA ARG A 302 -5.23 34.92 -52.66
C ARG A 302 -4.54 33.91 -51.77
N ASP A 303 -4.06 34.40 -50.61
CA ASP A 303 -3.60 33.58 -49.52
C ASP A 303 -4.75 33.43 -48.51
N TRP A 304 -5.16 32.18 -48.24
CA TRP A 304 -6.19 31.82 -47.28
C TRP A 304 -5.54 31.26 -46.04
N SER A 305 -6.18 31.38 -44.89
CA SER A 305 -5.74 30.81 -43.63
C SER A 305 -6.65 29.66 -43.24
N LEU A 306 -6.09 28.46 -43.11
CA LEU A 306 -6.75 27.30 -42.49
C LEU A 306 -6.43 27.26 -41.01
N SER A 307 -7.41 27.46 -40.18
CA SER A 307 -7.31 27.42 -38.72
C SER A 307 -7.84 26.07 -38.21
N TYR A 308 -7.00 25.35 -37.49
CA TYR A 308 -7.31 23.99 -36.97
C TYR A 308 -7.60 24.06 -35.47
N TYR A 309 -8.70 23.46 -35.05
CA TYR A 309 -9.15 23.37 -33.67
C TYR A 309 -9.18 21.90 -33.23
N ALA A 310 -8.41 21.53 -32.21
CA ALA A 310 -8.37 20.16 -31.73
C ALA A 310 -9.71 19.73 -31.13
N LYS A 311 -10.26 18.61 -31.57
CA LYS A 311 -11.47 17.98 -31.01
C LYS A 311 -11.17 17.01 -29.86
N THR A 312 -9.90 16.63 -29.67
CA THR A 312 -9.50 15.59 -28.74
C THR A 312 -9.27 16.15 -27.34
N ASN A 313 -9.85 15.48 -26.36
CA ASN A 313 -9.54 15.74 -24.95
C ASN A 313 -8.23 15.04 -24.54
N ALA A 314 -7.14 15.28 -25.28
CA ALA A 314 -5.82 14.69 -25.03
C ALA A 314 -5.36 14.88 -23.58
N VAL A 315 -5.59 16.07 -23.02
CA VAL A 315 -5.28 16.37 -21.60
C VAL A 315 -6.07 15.46 -20.64
N VAL A 316 -7.37 15.25 -20.90
CA VAL A 316 -8.20 14.39 -20.06
C VAL A 316 -7.77 12.94 -20.14
N ARG A 317 -7.44 12.44 -21.35
CA ARG A 317 -6.92 11.09 -21.53
C ARG A 317 -5.57 10.91 -20.82
N ALA A 318 -4.63 11.80 -21.03
CA ALA A 318 -3.33 11.77 -20.39
C ALA A 318 -3.45 11.82 -18.85
N GLN A 319 -4.37 12.61 -18.31
CA GLN A 319 -4.67 12.62 -16.86
C GLN A 319 -5.26 11.30 -16.37
N GLN A 320 -6.18 10.70 -17.12
CA GLN A 320 -6.78 9.40 -16.75
C GLN A 320 -5.74 8.28 -16.77
N THR A 321 -4.92 8.19 -17.82
CA THR A 321 -3.86 7.20 -17.91
C THR A 321 -2.83 7.38 -16.79
N ALA A 322 -2.40 8.60 -16.52
CA ALA A 322 -1.48 8.92 -15.43
C ALA A 322 -2.09 8.58 -14.05
N ALA A 323 -3.38 8.84 -13.83
CA ALA A 323 -4.07 8.50 -12.60
C ALA A 323 -4.13 6.97 -12.38
N ILE A 324 -4.41 6.20 -13.43
CA ILE A 324 -4.40 4.73 -13.37
C ILE A 324 -3.00 4.21 -13.00
N VAL A 325 -1.96 4.72 -13.65
CA VAL A 325 -0.57 4.32 -13.36
C VAL A 325 -0.18 4.67 -11.92
N ALA A 326 -0.55 5.86 -11.45
CA ALA A 326 -0.33 6.26 -10.06
C ALA A 326 -1.06 5.34 -9.08
N ALA A 327 -2.33 5.02 -9.34
CA ALA A 327 -3.13 4.13 -8.49
C ALA A 327 -2.53 2.72 -8.41
N ILE A 328 -2.11 2.16 -9.54
CA ILE A 328 -1.44 0.84 -9.59
C ILE A 328 -0.12 0.88 -8.80
N GLY A 329 0.70 1.90 -8.99
CA GLY A 329 1.97 2.06 -8.29
C GLY A 329 1.79 2.21 -6.78
N LEU A 330 0.80 3.00 -6.34
CA LEU A 330 0.45 3.14 -4.92
C LEU A 330 -0.08 1.83 -4.32
N ALA A 331 -0.94 1.09 -5.04
CA ALA A 331 -1.45 -0.20 -4.60
C ALA A 331 -0.30 -1.21 -4.43
N LEU A 332 0.63 -1.27 -5.39
CA LEU A 332 1.81 -2.14 -5.30
C LEU A 332 2.69 -1.75 -4.10
N THR A 333 2.91 -0.46 -3.89
CA THR A 333 3.65 0.05 -2.73
C THR A 333 2.98 -0.35 -1.42
N ALA A 334 1.66 -0.24 -1.32
CA ALA A 334 0.89 -0.65 -0.14
C ALA A 334 1.01 -2.15 0.12
N ILE A 335 0.96 -2.99 -0.92
CA ILE A 335 1.13 -4.44 -0.81
C ILE A 335 2.54 -4.78 -0.29
N VAL A 336 3.59 -4.16 -0.85
CA VAL A 336 4.98 -4.38 -0.41
C VAL A 336 5.17 -3.95 1.05
N CYS A 337 4.67 -2.79 1.43
CA CYS A 337 4.73 -2.30 2.82
C CYS A 337 3.93 -3.22 3.76
N GLY A 338 2.75 -3.69 3.35
CA GLY A 338 1.94 -4.62 4.12
C GLY A 338 2.63 -5.97 4.33
N LEU A 339 3.22 -6.53 3.27
CA LEU A 339 3.98 -7.78 3.33
C LEU A 339 5.21 -7.64 4.25
N PHE A 340 5.96 -6.54 4.10
CA PHE A 340 7.10 -6.25 4.97
C PHE A 340 6.67 -6.10 6.43
N GLY A 341 5.59 -5.37 6.69
CA GLY A 341 5.01 -5.22 8.03
C GLY A 341 4.56 -6.56 8.62
N TYR A 342 3.93 -7.41 7.82
CA TYR A 342 3.51 -8.75 8.23
C TYR A 342 4.71 -9.64 8.62
N VAL A 343 5.76 -9.67 7.78
CA VAL A 343 6.99 -10.42 8.08
C VAL A 343 7.67 -9.88 9.34
N ALA A 344 7.75 -8.56 9.48
CA ALA A 344 8.31 -7.92 10.65
C ALA A 344 7.54 -8.26 11.93
N TYR A 345 6.21 -8.23 11.88
CA TYR A 345 5.33 -8.61 12.99
C TYR A 345 5.53 -10.08 13.39
N ASN A 346 5.56 -11.00 12.42
CA ASN A 346 5.79 -12.42 12.69
C ASN A 346 7.16 -12.68 13.29
N ASN A 347 8.22 -12.02 12.81
CA ASN A 347 9.55 -12.14 13.38
C ASN A 347 9.62 -11.64 14.83
N LEU A 348 8.94 -10.53 15.14
CA LEU A 348 8.86 -10.03 16.51
C LEU A 348 8.09 -10.99 17.43
N ARG A 349 6.98 -11.55 16.96
CA ARG A 349 6.19 -12.55 17.68
C ARG A 349 7.01 -13.81 17.96
N LEU A 350 7.65 -14.36 16.94
CA LEU A 350 8.49 -15.54 17.08
C LEU A 350 9.67 -15.31 18.04
N SER A 351 10.30 -14.14 17.96
CA SER A 351 11.37 -13.78 18.90
C SER A 351 10.89 -13.74 20.36
N ARG A 352 9.66 -13.28 20.62
CA ARG A 352 9.08 -13.31 21.96
C ARG A 352 8.81 -14.73 22.46
N GLU A 353 8.24 -15.58 21.60
CA GLU A 353 8.00 -17.00 21.94
C GLU A 353 9.29 -17.75 22.27
N ILE A 354 10.34 -17.53 21.48
CA ILE A 354 11.67 -18.13 21.73
C ILE A 354 12.23 -17.66 23.09
N GLN A 355 12.12 -16.39 23.43
CA GLN A 355 12.61 -15.86 24.70
C GLN A 355 11.86 -16.47 25.90
N VAL A 356 10.55 -16.62 25.80
CA VAL A 356 9.73 -17.28 26.84
C VAL A 356 10.15 -18.74 26.99
N ARG A 357 10.36 -19.46 25.90
CA ARG A 357 10.79 -20.87 25.91
C ARG A 357 12.16 -21.05 26.55
N ILE A 358 13.13 -20.20 26.18
CA ILE A 358 14.47 -20.22 26.81
C ILE A 358 14.38 -19.95 28.31
N GLY A 359 13.52 -19.02 28.72
CA GLY A 359 13.29 -18.72 30.13
C GLY A 359 12.72 -19.91 30.89
N PHE A 360 11.79 -20.64 30.30
CA PHE A 360 11.21 -21.86 30.87
C PHE A 360 12.23 -22.99 30.99
N GLU A 361 13.01 -23.25 29.92
CA GLU A 361 14.07 -24.28 29.92
C GLU A 361 15.12 -24.01 31.01
N ARG A 362 15.54 -22.76 31.17
CA ARG A 362 16.48 -22.38 32.24
C ARG A 362 15.92 -22.66 33.64
N ARG A 363 14.64 -22.37 33.87
CA ARG A 363 13.98 -22.66 35.16
C ARG A 363 13.90 -24.15 35.40
N LEU A 364 13.53 -24.93 34.38
CA LEU A 364 13.44 -26.37 34.48
C LEU A 364 14.81 -27.01 34.82
N THR A 365 15.88 -26.56 34.14
CA THR A 365 17.24 -27.02 34.43
C THR A 365 17.64 -26.69 35.87
N ALA A 366 17.37 -25.50 36.36
CA ALA A 366 17.69 -25.13 37.73
C ALA A 366 16.95 -25.97 38.77
N VAL A 367 15.67 -26.33 38.51
CA VAL A 367 14.92 -27.24 39.38
C VAL A 367 15.51 -28.66 39.35
N ILE A 368 15.89 -29.19 38.20
CA ILE A 368 16.52 -30.49 38.06
C ILE A 368 17.87 -30.54 38.80
N ASP A 369 18.67 -29.53 38.68
CA ASP A 369 19.96 -29.44 39.38
C ASP A 369 19.79 -29.42 40.89
N GLU A 370 18.82 -28.67 41.39
CA GLU A 370 18.47 -28.63 42.81
C GLU A 370 18.00 -30.01 43.34
N LEU A 371 17.10 -30.68 42.56
CA LEU A 371 16.66 -32.02 42.90
C LEU A 371 17.83 -33.04 42.93
N ASN A 372 18.70 -33.00 41.95
CA ASN A 372 19.88 -33.84 41.90
C ASN A 372 20.81 -33.61 43.12
N HIS A 373 20.98 -32.36 43.51
CA HIS A 373 21.78 -32.01 44.70
C HIS A 373 21.16 -32.60 45.99
N ARG A 374 19.83 -32.47 46.13
CA ARG A 374 19.10 -33.05 47.27
C ARG A 374 19.17 -34.57 47.33
N VAL A 375 18.98 -35.26 46.17
CA VAL A 375 19.11 -36.73 46.08
C VAL A 375 20.51 -37.16 46.48
N LYS A 376 21.55 -36.48 46.03
CA LYS A 376 22.93 -36.78 46.44
C LYS A 376 23.13 -36.64 47.96
N ASN A 377 22.55 -35.63 48.59
CA ASN A 377 22.66 -35.39 50.01
C ASN A 377 21.98 -36.52 50.84
N ILE A 378 20.77 -36.93 50.40
CA ILE A 378 20.05 -38.04 51.06
C ILE A 378 20.84 -39.37 50.92
N LEU A 379 21.35 -39.66 49.75
CA LEU A 379 22.16 -40.87 49.53
C LEU A 379 23.44 -40.89 50.36
N ALA A 380 24.09 -39.74 50.56
CA ALA A 380 25.27 -39.61 51.41
C ALA A 380 24.95 -39.92 52.90
N VAL A 381 23.80 -39.45 53.40
CA VAL A 381 23.33 -39.77 54.76
C VAL A 381 23.03 -41.26 54.89
N ILE A 382 22.29 -41.84 53.94
CA ILE A 382 21.99 -43.30 53.94
C ILE A 382 23.29 -44.11 53.95
N GLN A 383 24.24 -43.75 53.05
CA GLN A 383 25.53 -44.41 53.01
C GLN A 383 26.29 -44.36 54.35
N SER A 384 26.23 -43.19 55.02
CA SER A 384 26.81 -43.02 56.34
C SER A 384 26.16 -43.94 57.41
N ILE A 385 24.81 -44.01 57.38
CA ILE A 385 24.05 -44.91 58.29
C ILE A 385 24.47 -46.37 58.04
N VAL A 386 24.45 -46.81 56.80
CA VAL A 386 24.82 -48.20 56.46
C VAL A 386 26.25 -48.55 56.89
N THR A 387 27.23 -47.71 56.53
CA THR A 387 28.65 -47.96 56.82
C THR A 387 28.95 -47.96 58.31
N ARG A 388 28.24 -47.17 59.10
CA ARG A 388 28.48 -47.10 60.55
C ARG A 388 27.70 -48.13 61.34
N THR A 389 26.56 -48.64 60.81
CA THR A 389 25.76 -49.66 61.46
C THR A 389 26.36 -51.07 61.25
N LEU A 390 26.91 -51.35 60.09
CA LEU A 390 27.49 -52.66 59.73
C LEU A 390 29.00 -52.67 60.00
N ARG A 391 29.44 -52.45 61.25
CA ARG A 391 30.86 -52.64 61.66
C ARG A 391 31.14 -54.07 62.05
N HIS A 392 32.38 -54.53 61.89
CA HIS A 392 32.84 -55.86 62.29
C HIS A 392 32.63 -56.14 63.80
N GLY A 393 31.95 -57.24 64.11
CA GLY A 393 31.77 -57.67 65.48
C GLY A 393 30.36 -57.48 66.09
N SER A 394 29.41 -56.87 65.38
CA SER A 394 28.01 -56.83 65.84
C SER A 394 27.23 -58.07 65.43
N ASP A 395 26.25 -58.47 66.29
CA ASP A 395 25.28 -59.48 65.89
C ASP A 395 24.53 -58.99 64.67
N ILE A 396 24.54 -59.83 63.58
CA ILE A 396 24.01 -59.44 62.27
C ILE A 396 22.52 -59.11 62.31
N ASP A 397 21.74 -59.82 63.09
CA ASP A 397 20.30 -59.65 63.21
C ASP A 397 19.94 -58.30 63.91
N VAL A 398 20.66 -57.99 64.98
CA VAL A 398 20.51 -56.72 65.71
C VAL A 398 20.96 -55.52 64.82
N ALA A 399 22.06 -55.64 64.13
CA ALA A 399 22.54 -54.63 63.24
C ALA A 399 21.58 -54.36 62.05
N ARG A 400 20.96 -55.40 61.52
CA ARG A 400 19.95 -55.31 60.45
C ARG A 400 18.70 -54.60 60.96
N GLU A 401 18.19 -54.93 62.14
CA GLU A 401 16.99 -54.32 62.71
C GLU A 401 17.21 -52.82 62.99
N LEU A 402 18.32 -52.46 63.59
CA LEU A 402 18.71 -51.07 63.79
C LEU A 402 18.90 -50.30 62.47
N LEU A 403 19.50 -50.95 61.48
CA LEU A 403 19.68 -50.32 60.17
C LEU A 403 18.35 -50.03 59.48
N ILE A 404 17.42 -50.99 59.48
CA ILE A 404 16.09 -50.81 58.90
C ILE A 404 15.35 -49.71 59.64
N GLY A 405 15.39 -49.66 60.97
CA GLY A 405 14.74 -48.63 61.77
C GLY A 405 15.27 -47.24 61.50
N ARG A 406 16.59 -47.06 61.37
CA ARG A 406 17.24 -45.80 61.00
C ARG A 406 16.84 -45.31 59.60
N ILE A 407 16.78 -46.26 58.65
CA ILE A 407 16.33 -45.90 57.29
C ILE A 407 14.86 -45.51 57.30
N HIS A 408 14.01 -46.19 58.09
CA HIS A 408 12.60 -45.80 58.24
C HIS A 408 12.45 -44.42 58.90
N ALA A 409 13.21 -44.13 59.95
CA ALA A 409 13.21 -42.80 60.58
C ALA A 409 13.59 -41.71 59.59
N MET A 410 14.63 -41.94 58.76
CA MET A 410 15.06 -41.02 57.75
C MET A 410 14.03 -40.85 56.62
N SER A 411 13.42 -41.97 56.15
CA SER A 411 12.40 -41.97 55.11
C SER A 411 11.18 -41.15 55.52
N ASN A 412 10.73 -41.29 56.79
CA ASN A 412 9.61 -40.52 57.31
C ASN A 412 9.90 -39.02 57.35
N VAL A 413 11.10 -38.61 57.75
CA VAL A 413 11.49 -37.20 57.71
C VAL A 413 11.51 -36.64 56.32
N VAL A 414 12.04 -37.43 55.35
CA VAL A 414 12.02 -37.00 53.93
C VAL A 414 10.59 -36.83 53.42
N SER A 415 9.67 -37.72 53.80
CA SER A 415 8.25 -37.58 53.44
C SER A 415 7.63 -36.32 54.06
N LEU A 416 7.82 -36.06 55.34
CA LEU A 416 7.35 -34.86 56.02
C LEU A 416 7.93 -33.58 55.41
N LEU A 417 9.22 -33.59 55.05
CA LEU A 417 9.87 -32.46 54.37
C LEU A 417 9.33 -32.26 52.95
N SER A 418 9.01 -33.35 52.24
CA SER A 418 8.40 -33.27 50.91
C SER A 418 7.00 -32.67 50.97
N GLU A 419 6.17 -33.06 51.93
CA GLU A 419 4.84 -32.50 52.17
C GLU A 419 4.87 -31.02 52.50
N SER A 420 5.87 -30.61 53.34
CA SER A 420 6.08 -29.19 53.69
C SER A 420 6.82 -28.38 52.59
N GLN A 421 7.03 -28.94 51.41
CA GLN A 421 7.86 -28.34 50.34
C GLN A 421 9.26 -27.93 50.81
N TRP A 422 9.83 -28.69 51.77
CA TRP A 422 11.15 -28.48 52.36
C TRP A 422 11.28 -27.19 53.19
N GLN A 423 10.14 -26.62 53.65
CA GLN A 423 10.16 -25.41 54.46
C GLN A 423 10.36 -25.66 55.97
N GLY A 424 10.58 -26.92 56.33
CA GLY A 424 10.76 -27.34 57.72
C GLY A 424 9.68 -28.32 58.18
N VAL A 425 9.86 -28.94 59.34
CA VAL A 425 8.95 -29.93 59.94
C VAL A 425 8.67 -29.53 61.37
N LYS A 426 7.40 -29.64 61.83
CA LYS A 426 7.07 -29.44 63.23
C LYS A 426 7.79 -30.49 64.07
N LEU A 427 8.46 -30.05 65.15
CA LEU A 427 9.21 -30.93 66.04
C LEU A 427 8.33 -32.03 66.63
N LYS A 428 7.10 -31.72 67.03
CA LYS A 428 6.11 -32.72 67.47
C LYS A 428 5.82 -33.79 66.41
N GLY A 429 5.77 -33.42 65.15
CA GLY A 429 5.51 -34.33 64.04
C GLY A 429 6.59 -35.40 63.86
N LEU A 430 7.82 -35.17 64.33
CA LEU A 430 8.88 -36.18 64.30
C LEU A 430 8.58 -37.32 65.30
N PHE A 431 7.85 -37.08 66.38
CA PHE A 431 7.42 -38.12 67.32
C PHE A 431 6.14 -38.83 66.88
N GLU A 432 5.27 -38.14 66.16
CA GLU A 432 4.03 -38.75 65.60
C GLU A 432 4.31 -39.72 64.44
N ALA A 433 5.45 -39.60 63.83
CA ALA A 433 5.90 -40.48 62.76
C ALA A 433 6.14 -41.88 63.37
N ARG A 434 5.50 -42.92 62.80
CA ARG A 434 5.58 -44.35 63.24
C ARG A 434 7.00 -44.94 63.24
N ALA A 435 8.03 -44.15 63.07
CA ALA A 435 9.43 -44.54 62.97
C ALA A 435 10.16 -44.52 64.32
N ILE A 436 9.55 -44.00 65.37
CA ILE A 436 10.15 -44.01 66.71
C ILE A 436 9.60 -45.22 67.46
N PRO A 437 10.45 -46.12 67.92
CA PRO A 437 10.00 -47.25 68.71
C PRO A 437 9.32 -46.75 70.00
N HIS A 438 8.23 -47.41 70.37
CA HIS A 438 7.48 -47.14 71.61
C HIS A 438 7.00 -45.70 71.79
N ALA A 439 6.69 -44.99 70.67
CA ALA A 439 6.25 -43.61 70.71
C ALA A 439 5.03 -43.37 71.60
N GLU A 440 4.17 -44.36 71.76
CA GLU A 440 3.01 -44.34 72.67
C GLU A 440 3.38 -44.25 74.18
N ARG A 441 4.63 -44.56 74.52
CA ARG A 441 5.13 -44.46 75.93
C ARG A 441 5.88 -43.15 76.19
N ILE A 442 6.01 -42.30 75.21
CA ILE A 442 6.76 -41.07 75.29
C ILE A 442 5.78 -39.90 75.53
N ALA A 443 5.89 -39.26 76.65
CA ALA A 443 5.18 -37.99 76.88
C ALA A 443 5.98 -36.86 76.34
N ILE A 444 5.42 -36.20 75.34
CA ILE A 444 6.09 -35.09 74.63
C ILE A 444 5.53 -33.74 75.15
N SER A 445 6.41 -32.80 75.44
CA SER A 445 6.03 -31.43 75.88
C SER A 445 7.03 -30.38 75.40
N GLY A 446 6.52 -29.24 75.06
CA GLY A 446 7.33 -28.12 74.58
C GLY A 446 6.58 -27.20 73.62
N PRO A 447 7.13 -26.04 73.28
CA PRO A 447 6.55 -25.12 72.29
C PRO A 447 6.45 -25.74 70.89
N ASP A 448 5.46 -25.27 70.10
CA ASP A 448 5.31 -25.71 68.72
C ASP A 448 6.34 -24.95 67.84
N ILE A 449 7.41 -25.66 67.48
CA ILE A 449 8.49 -25.11 66.63
C ILE A 449 8.65 -25.93 65.36
N ALA A 450 8.90 -25.21 64.25
CA ALA A 450 9.25 -25.83 62.99
C ALA A 450 10.78 -25.90 62.88
N VAL A 451 11.32 -27.09 62.73
CA VAL A 451 12.75 -27.32 62.62
C VAL A 451 13.18 -27.41 61.15
N SER A 452 14.36 -26.90 60.85
CA SER A 452 14.94 -26.95 59.50
C SER A 452 15.10 -28.37 58.99
N ALA A 453 15.18 -28.55 57.67
CA ALA A 453 15.34 -29.86 57.08
C ALA A 453 16.57 -30.61 57.64
N ARG A 454 17.66 -29.93 57.87
CA ARG A 454 18.89 -30.47 58.48
C ARG A 454 18.70 -30.90 59.92
N ALA A 455 18.03 -30.04 60.71
CA ALA A 455 17.73 -30.33 62.10
C ALA A 455 16.74 -31.51 62.21
N ALA A 456 15.71 -31.53 61.38
CA ALA A 456 14.74 -32.64 61.36
C ALA A 456 15.38 -33.99 61.12
N GLN A 457 16.32 -34.07 60.15
CA GLN A 457 17.05 -35.31 59.89
C GLN A 457 17.90 -35.75 61.10
N SER A 458 18.62 -34.85 61.70
CA SER A 458 19.48 -35.16 62.86
C SER A 458 18.67 -35.50 64.11
N LEU A 459 17.60 -34.79 64.40
CA LEU A 459 16.73 -35.04 65.54
C LEU A 459 15.94 -36.35 65.41
N SER A 460 15.45 -36.68 64.19
CA SER A 460 14.73 -37.93 64.00
C SER A 460 15.61 -39.15 64.27
N LEU A 461 16.87 -39.14 63.80
CA LEU A 461 17.81 -40.22 64.12
C LEU A 461 18.17 -40.25 65.60
N LEU A 462 18.33 -39.11 66.26
CA LEU A 462 18.56 -38.98 67.67
C LEU A 462 17.40 -39.58 68.51
N PHE A 463 16.15 -39.21 68.15
CA PHE A 463 14.96 -39.74 68.83
C PHE A 463 14.82 -41.26 68.62
N PHE A 464 15.12 -41.74 67.43
CA PHE A 464 15.13 -43.17 67.14
C PHE A 464 16.16 -43.89 68.04
N GLU A 465 17.40 -43.37 68.14
CA GLU A 465 18.43 -44.02 68.96
C GLU A 465 18.05 -44.01 70.46
N LEU A 466 17.56 -42.87 70.96
CA LEU A 466 17.11 -42.80 72.37
C LEU A 466 16.00 -43.84 72.67
N ALA A 467 15.01 -43.91 71.78
CA ALA A 467 13.88 -44.82 71.92
C ALA A 467 14.25 -46.30 71.72
N SER A 468 15.19 -46.63 70.80
CA SER A 468 15.60 -48.00 70.51
C SER A 468 16.35 -48.70 71.66
N HIS A 469 16.92 -47.92 72.56
CA HIS A 469 17.69 -48.42 73.70
C HIS A 469 16.94 -48.41 75.01
N SER A 470 15.66 -47.93 74.99
CA SER A 470 14.78 -47.97 76.14
C SER A 470 14.34 -49.42 76.39
N ASP A 471 14.36 -49.84 77.62
CA ASP A 471 14.09 -51.27 78.00
C ASP A 471 12.62 -51.63 77.76
N GLU A 472 12.38 -52.65 76.93
CA GLU A 472 11.07 -53.30 76.70
C GLU A 472 10.52 -54.03 77.90
N GLY A 473 11.41 -54.41 78.81
CA GLY A 473 11.07 -55.23 80.01
C GLY A 473 10.48 -54.54 81.20
N LEU A 474 10.52 -53.18 81.22
CA LEU A 474 9.87 -52.39 82.26
C LEU A 474 8.37 -52.38 82.01
N SER A 475 7.73 -53.46 82.33
CA SER A 475 6.31 -53.71 82.28
C SER A 475 5.50 -52.57 82.97
N LEU A 476 4.45 -52.22 82.34
CA LEU A 476 3.36 -51.34 82.72
C LEU A 476 2.95 -51.47 84.20
N VAL A 477 3.69 -50.92 85.09
CA VAL A 477 3.24 -50.73 86.44
C VAL A 477 2.86 -49.25 86.61
N GLY A 478 1.63 -48.95 86.26
CA GLY A 478 1.04 -47.62 86.46
C GLY A 478 0.63 -46.89 85.16
N LYS A 479 -0.36 -46.02 85.24
CA LYS A 479 -0.96 -45.23 84.15
C LYS A 479 -0.08 -44.05 83.62
N HIS A 480 1.19 -44.00 83.93
CA HIS A 480 2.05 -42.88 83.60
C HIS A 480 3.08 -43.27 82.54
N PRO A 481 3.36 -42.39 81.58
CA PRO A 481 4.41 -42.65 80.57
C PRO A 481 5.75 -42.78 81.30
N HIS A 482 6.57 -43.76 80.80
CA HIS A 482 7.88 -44.05 81.35
C HIS A 482 8.98 -43.11 80.84
N ILE A 483 8.72 -42.42 79.71
CA ILE A 483 9.67 -41.57 79.06
C ILE A 483 9.05 -40.19 78.90
N VAL A 484 9.80 -39.14 79.20
CA VAL A 484 9.43 -37.76 79.00
C VAL A 484 10.44 -37.11 78.05
N ALA A 485 9.96 -36.61 76.96
CA ALA A 485 10.72 -35.79 76.00
C ALA A 485 10.21 -34.34 76.13
N HIS A 486 11.04 -33.49 76.67
CA HIS A 486 10.73 -32.09 76.86
C HIS A 486 11.69 -31.19 76.13
N TRP A 487 11.17 -30.13 75.52
CA TRP A 487 12.02 -29.09 74.95
C TRP A 487 11.50 -27.70 75.27
N GLU A 488 12.46 -26.78 75.38
CA GLU A 488 12.21 -25.37 75.72
C GLU A 488 13.15 -24.50 74.86
N VAL A 489 12.76 -23.24 74.73
CA VAL A 489 13.59 -22.24 74.08
C VAL A 489 13.84 -21.15 75.09
N ASN A 490 15.10 -21.02 75.52
CA ASN A 490 15.53 -20.07 76.60
C ASN A 490 16.48 -19.02 75.97
N GLY A 491 16.46 -17.79 76.58
CA GLY A 491 17.36 -16.71 76.13
C GLY A 491 16.62 -15.47 75.66
N GLU A 492 17.39 -14.44 75.37
CA GLU A 492 16.90 -13.17 74.82
C GLU A 492 17.38 -13.01 73.36
N ASP A 493 16.57 -12.31 72.55
CA ASP A 493 16.95 -12.03 71.15
C ASP A 493 18.29 -11.27 71.04
N PRO A 494 19.26 -11.69 70.23
CA PRO A 494 19.24 -12.76 69.21
C PRO A 494 19.79 -14.13 69.69
N SER A 495 20.01 -14.37 70.98
CA SER A 495 20.74 -15.53 71.51
C SER A 495 19.80 -16.59 72.10
N PHE A 496 18.76 -16.97 71.38
CA PHE A 496 17.90 -18.06 71.80
C PHE A 496 18.61 -19.41 71.73
N ILE A 497 18.43 -20.22 72.78
CA ILE A 497 19.00 -21.55 72.94
C ILE A 497 17.87 -22.54 72.95
N PHE A 498 17.92 -23.53 72.06
CA PHE A 498 17.08 -24.73 72.08
C PHE A 498 17.66 -25.71 73.10
N HIS A 499 16.84 -26.10 74.07
CA HIS A 499 17.19 -27.12 75.03
C HIS A 499 16.21 -28.27 74.95
N PHE A 500 16.72 -29.48 74.68
CA PHE A 500 15.96 -30.73 74.61
C PHE A 500 16.40 -31.64 75.72
N ARG A 501 15.46 -32.21 76.47
CA ARG A 501 15.68 -33.17 77.56
C ARG A 501 14.84 -34.42 77.34
N TRP A 502 15.50 -35.55 77.39
CA TRP A 502 14.92 -36.89 77.36
C TRP A 502 15.19 -37.50 78.68
N GLU A 503 14.16 -38.03 79.40
CA GLU A 503 14.28 -38.65 80.69
C GLU A 503 13.52 -39.96 80.74
N GLU A 504 14.20 -41.05 81.06
CA GLU A 504 13.64 -42.40 81.24
C GLU A 504 13.60 -42.72 82.70
N PHE A 505 12.42 -42.77 83.25
CA PHE A 505 12.20 -43.04 84.67
C PHE A 505 12.29 -44.53 85.02
N ASN A 506 12.72 -44.90 86.21
CA ASN A 506 12.94 -46.24 86.72
C ASN A 506 14.01 -47.01 85.91
N THR A 507 14.94 -46.31 85.33
CA THR A 507 16.00 -46.86 84.50
C THR A 507 17.34 -46.64 85.18
N SER A 508 18.12 -47.73 85.32
CA SER A 508 19.47 -47.72 85.92
C SER A 508 20.51 -48.14 84.86
N ALA A 509 21.77 -47.90 85.14
CA ALA A 509 22.86 -48.33 84.24
C ALA A 509 22.89 -49.84 84.05
N ALA A 510 22.30 -50.61 84.99
CA ALA A 510 22.22 -52.12 84.92
C ALA A 510 21.01 -52.61 84.09
N THR A 511 19.96 -51.79 83.92
CA THR A 511 18.70 -52.18 83.28
C THR A 511 18.55 -51.61 81.87
N ARG A 512 19.29 -50.52 81.51
CA ARG A 512 19.25 -49.93 80.19
C ARG A 512 20.17 -50.71 79.23
N ARG A 513 19.66 -51.07 78.04
CA ARG A 513 20.46 -51.71 77.00
C ARG A 513 21.60 -50.80 76.63
N ALA A 514 22.80 -51.33 76.45
CA ALA A 514 23.96 -50.57 76.01
C ALA A 514 23.72 -49.88 74.66
N ASP A 515 24.05 -48.63 74.57
CA ASP A 515 23.95 -47.94 73.28
C ASP A 515 24.87 -48.63 72.24
N SER A 516 24.41 -48.71 71.00
CA SER A 516 25.23 -49.18 69.91
C SER A 516 26.41 -48.22 69.67
N ASP A 517 27.53 -48.69 69.14
CA ASP A 517 28.67 -47.83 68.78
C ASP A 517 28.24 -46.63 67.96
N PHE A 518 27.30 -46.83 67.04
CA PHE A 518 26.74 -45.71 66.23
C PHE A 518 25.85 -44.81 67.09
N GLY A 519 25.01 -45.39 67.93
CA GLY A 519 24.16 -44.63 68.86
C GLY A 519 24.98 -43.71 69.78
N VAL A 520 26.05 -44.23 70.37
CA VAL A 520 26.99 -43.41 71.17
C VAL A 520 27.54 -42.23 70.37
N ILE A 521 28.05 -42.49 69.17
CA ILE A 521 28.61 -41.45 68.28
C ILE A 521 27.52 -40.47 67.85
N LEU A 522 26.30 -40.92 67.55
CA LEU A 522 25.19 -40.05 67.16
C LEU A 522 24.75 -39.15 68.32
N LEU A 523 24.55 -39.72 69.49
CA LEU A 523 24.08 -38.97 70.67
C LEU A 523 25.13 -37.99 71.22
N ASP A 524 26.38 -38.38 71.24
CA ASP A 524 27.45 -37.60 71.89
C ASP A 524 28.11 -36.60 70.91
N ARG A 525 28.04 -36.84 69.59
CA ARG A 525 28.81 -36.08 68.64
C ARG A 525 28.00 -35.63 67.41
N VAL A 526 27.42 -36.58 66.62
CA VAL A 526 26.88 -36.26 65.31
C VAL A 526 25.67 -35.33 65.37
N ALA A 527 24.70 -35.67 66.25
CA ALA A 527 23.49 -34.85 66.39
C ALA A 527 23.77 -33.49 67.06
N PRO A 528 24.57 -33.39 68.12
CA PRO A 528 24.96 -32.10 68.65
C PRO A 528 25.74 -31.23 67.69
N GLU A 529 26.76 -31.80 67.01
CA GLU A 529 27.57 -31.06 66.01
C GLU A 529 26.71 -30.58 64.82
N ALA A 530 25.78 -31.41 64.35
CA ALA A 530 24.89 -31.05 63.24
C ALA A 530 23.98 -29.85 63.60
N LEU A 531 23.66 -29.68 64.86
CA LEU A 531 22.86 -28.60 65.42
C LEU A 531 23.71 -27.47 66.04
N GLY A 532 25.03 -27.55 65.91
CA GLY A 532 25.97 -26.56 66.47
C GLY A 532 25.92 -26.48 68.00
N GLY A 533 25.51 -27.57 68.66
CA GLY A 533 25.28 -27.64 70.08
C GLY A 533 26.15 -28.65 70.81
N THR A 534 25.78 -28.91 72.06
CA THR A 534 26.45 -29.89 72.93
C THR A 534 25.42 -30.79 73.58
N SER A 535 25.80 -32.02 73.92
CA SER A 535 24.97 -32.96 74.65
C SER A 535 25.63 -33.42 75.94
N LYS A 536 24.81 -33.88 76.87
CA LYS A 536 25.20 -34.56 78.13
C LYS A 536 24.25 -35.74 78.38
N ARG A 537 24.80 -36.82 78.86
CA ARG A 537 24.02 -37.96 79.34
C ARG A 537 24.51 -38.47 80.71
N TYR A 538 23.61 -38.79 81.57
CA TYR A 538 23.94 -39.22 82.87
C TYR A 538 22.81 -40.04 83.48
N PHE A 539 23.14 -40.80 84.51
CA PHE A 539 22.17 -41.52 85.34
C PHE A 539 21.97 -40.75 86.62
N THR A 540 20.72 -40.63 87.07
CA THR A 540 20.34 -40.23 88.42
C THR A 540 20.02 -41.49 89.23
N ASP A 541 19.61 -41.34 90.47
CA ASP A 541 19.23 -42.48 91.31
C ASP A 541 17.99 -43.24 90.79
N VAL A 542 17.18 -42.56 89.98
CA VAL A 542 15.86 -43.09 89.53
C VAL A 542 15.63 -42.97 88.03
N SER A 543 16.53 -42.35 87.26
CA SER A 543 16.31 -42.10 85.81
C SER A 543 17.62 -42.04 85.02
N TYR A 544 17.51 -42.30 83.67
CA TYR A 544 18.50 -41.97 82.63
C TYR A 544 18.08 -40.63 82.02
N VAL A 545 19.03 -39.69 81.86
CA VAL A 545 18.79 -38.38 81.30
C VAL A 545 19.77 -38.13 80.14
N TYR A 546 19.19 -37.66 79.03
CA TYR A 546 19.95 -37.08 77.91
C TYR A 546 19.52 -35.65 77.67
N GLU A 547 20.46 -34.76 77.58
CA GLU A 547 20.25 -33.34 77.34
C GLU A 547 21.01 -32.90 76.14
N LEU A 548 20.34 -32.10 75.28
CA LEU A 548 20.93 -31.47 74.10
C LEU A 548 20.65 -29.96 74.15
N THR A 549 21.68 -29.20 74.01
CA THR A 549 21.60 -27.74 73.96
C THR A 549 22.18 -27.24 72.63
N ALA A 550 21.44 -26.43 71.90
CA ALA A 550 21.87 -25.95 70.57
C ALA A 550 21.40 -24.49 70.35
N PRO A 551 22.13 -23.70 69.58
CA PRO A 551 21.64 -22.38 69.15
C PRO A 551 20.37 -22.52 68.31
N MET A 552 19.34 -21.75 68.60
CA MET A 552 18.04 -21.84 67.91
C MET A 552 18.16 -21.57 66.40
N GLU A 553 19.10 -20.71 66.00
CA GLU A 553 19.38 -20.39 64.60
C GLU A 553 19.81 -21.56 63.72
N THR A 554 20.35 -22.61 64.36
CA THR A 554 20.74 -23.87 63.65
C THR A 554 19.62 -24.90 63.65
N VAL A 555 18.65 -24.77 64.53
CA VAL A 555 17.50 -25.66 64.66
C VAL A 555 16.37 -25.27 63.75
N ILE A 556 16.07 -23.97 63.62
CA ILE A 556 15.00 -23.43 62.77
C ILE A 556 15.57 -22.92 61.45
N ASP A 557 14.70 -22.77 60.41
CA ASP A 557 15.07 -22.12 59.17
C ASP A 557 14.89 -20.60 59.35
N MET A 558 15.93 -19.82 59.01
CA MET A 558 15.93 -18.34 59.16
C MET A 558 14.80 -17.65 58.37
N SER A 559 14.23 -18.31 57.35
CA SER A 559 13.06 -17.78 56.59
C SER A 559 11.75 -17.78 57.42
N GLU A 560 11.67 -18.51 58.54
CA GLU A 560 10.52 -18.54 59.42
C GLU A 560 10.67 -17.57 60.62
N ARG A 561 11.87 -17.08 60.88
CA ARG A 561 12.11 -16.10 61.95
C ARG A 561 11.24 -14.85 61.80
N ASP A 562 11.11 -14.35 60.55
CA ASP A 562 10.24 -13.20 60.25
C ASP A 562 8.74 -13.48 60.44
N ARG A 563 8.29 -14.75 60.31
CA ARG A 563 6.89 -15.13 60.57
C ARG A 563 6.58 -15.31 62.08
N THR A 564 7.55 -15.76 62.83
CA THR A 564 7.37 -15.97 64.27
C THR A 564 7.36 -14.63 65.03
N GLU A 565 8.09 -13.64 64.59
CA GLU A 565 8.02 -12.27 65.10
C GLU A 565 6.66 -11.59 64.80
N GLN A 566 6.02 -11.87 63.68
CA GLN A 566 4.68 -11.35 63.38
C GLN A 566 3.58 -12.00 64.21
N LEU A 567 3.78 -13.21 64.71
CA LEU A 567 2.83 -13.95 65.52
C LEU A 567 3.00 -13.70 67.05
N SER A 568 4.16 -13.20 67.46
CA SER A 568 4.45 -12.86 68.88
C SER A 568 4.22 -11.39 69.21
N ALA A 569 3.81 -10.57 68.26
CA ALA A 569 3.43 -9.19 68.53
C ALA A 569 2.12 -9.15 69.36
N PRO A 570 2.08 -8.50 70.50
CA PRO A 570 0.87 -8.42 71.30
C PRO A 570 -0.24 -7.71 70.54
N LEU A 571 -1.42 -8.36 70.47
CA LEU A 571 -2.64 -7.76 69.90
C LEU A 571 -2.87 -6.39 70.56
N LYS A 572 -2.70 -5.30 69.88
CA LYS A 572 -3.15 -3.99 70.30
C LYS A 572 -4.66 -4.03 70.52
N PRO A 573 -5.17 -3.61 71.64
CA PRO A 573 -6.60 -3.57 71.86
C PRO A 573 -7.25 -2.60 70.86
N ALA A 574 -8.28 -3.09 70.21
CA ALA A 574 -9.14 -2.27 69.38
C ALA A 574 -9.73 -1.12 70.18
N ARG A 575 -9.52 0.09 69.68
CA ARG A 575 -10.32 1.27 70.04
C ARG A 575 -11.47 1.45 69.09
#